data_cf0e7b21ae2075bac425bdb35da1088e
#
_entry.id   cf0e7b21ae2075bac425bdb35da1088e
#
_cell.length_a   1.000
_cell.length_b   1.000
_cell.length_c   1.000
_cell.angle_alpha   90.00
_cell.angle_beta   90.00
_cell.angle_gamma   90.00
#
_symmetry.space_group_name_H-M   'P 1'
#
loop_
_entity.id
_entity.type
_entity.pdbx_description
1 polymer ?
#
loop_
_entity_poly.entity_id
_entity_poly.type
_entity_poly.pdbx_seq_one_letter_code
_entity_poly.pdbx_strand_id
1 'polypeptide(L)'
;NGDIMYTYGSQENGTRKNVTYDDLPQVLVDAIVAAEDSRFFEHNGFDLPRIVKAALSNLKAGGIRGGGSTITQQLIKKTYFPNAEKTYTRKFSEIILAIQADKALSKEEILTLYLNKIYFGRSTSSIGIAAATKYYFNKDVSELTLPEAAMLAGSLNSPYNYDPYYCLNNATKRRNTILNLMVKHGYITQKECDDAKNVKVENMLCSSKITNSSVNAAYVDIVTDEVKKRTGLDPLKTQMNIYTYCNSETQALAAAIGNGEKYDYSDEDMRMGGAVQSSQDGRIVAVIGGRNYNFGNYSYATSKQQPGSSVKPFLDYGLAFENLDWCTGKTLEDTPYSKGKFTPKNWDGQFHGTVTLTSALENSWNIPAIKTYEEVTKEIGKSGVTSAMASIGIDMSSE
;
A
#
# COMPACT_ATOMS: atom_id res chain seq x y z
N ASN A 1 10.42 -4.93 -25.73
CA ASN A 1 11.87 -4.88 -25.97
C ASN A 1 12.64 -5.85 -25.05
N GLY A 2 12.01 -6.48 -24.05
CA GLY A 2 12.67 -7.38 -23.10
C GLY A 2 13.42 -6.68 -21.95
N ASP A 3 13.24 -5.37 -21.80
CA ASP A 3 13.87 -4.62 -20.71
C ASP A 3 13.25 -4.96 -19.37
N ILE A 4 14.08 -5.10 -18.33
CA ILE A 4 13.62 -5.33 -16.97
C ILE A 4 13.05 -4.04 -16.39
N MET A 5 11.74 -3.98 -16.24
CA MET A 5 11.05 -2.83 -15.65
C MET A 5 11.12 -2.83 -14.12
N TYR A 6 11.01 -3.99 -13.52
CA TYR A 6 11.01 -4.17 -12.07
C TYR A 6 11.40 -5.59 -11.68
N THR A 7 12.05 -5.75 -10.56
CA THR A 7 12.39 -7.07 -10.02
C THR A 7 11.87 -7.18 -8.59
N TYR A 8 10.92 -8.10 -8.37
CA TYR A 8 10.36 -8.37 -7.04
C TYR A 8 11.43 -8.97 -6.14
N GLY A 9 11.73 -8.32 -5.04
CA GLY A 9 12.62 -8.86 -4.01
C GLY A 9 14.06 -9.09 -4.43
N SER A 10 14.50 -8.61 -5.59
CA SER A 10 15.88 -8.70 -5.97
C SER A 10 16.62 -7.40 -5.66
N GLN A 11 17.64 -7.54 -4.90
CA GLN A 11 18.86 -6.80 -5.15
C GLN A 11 19.49 -7.36 -6.44
N GLU A 12 20.22 -6.52 -7.17
CA GLU A 12 21.18 -6.98 -8.18
C GLU A 12 21.96 -8.16 -7.59
N ASN A 13 21.91 -9.30 -8.30
CA ASN A 13 22.47 -10.61 -7.93
C ASN A 13 21.60 -11.44 -6.96
N GLY A 14 20.79 -12.30 -7.60
CA GLY A 14 19.91 -13.28 -7.01
C GLY A 14 20.50 -14.08 -5.86
N THR A 15 19.72 -14.24 -4.89
CA THR A 15 19.66 -14.99 -3.66
C THR A 15 19.48 -14.06 -2.49
N ARG A 16 18.36 -14.18 -1.77
CA ARG A 16 18.24 -13.63 -0.42
C ARG A 16 19.46 -14.12 0.35
N LYS A 17 20.42 -13.25 0.62
CA LYS A 17 21.55 -13.59 1.48
C LYS A 17 21.00 -13.66 2.89
N ASN A 18 20.74 -14.88 3.36
CA ASN A 18 20.47 -15.08 4.77
C ASN A 18 21.76 -14.79 5.52
N VAL A 19 21.65 -14.01 6.58
CA VAL A 19 22.75 -13.81 7.52
C VAL A 19 22.84 -14.96 8.49
N THR A 20 24.02 -15.23 9.00
CA THR A 20 24.28 -16.05 10.18
C THR A 20 24.29 -15.16 11.43
N TYR A 21 24.34 -15.74 12.63
CA TYR A 21 24.43 -14.94 13.86
C TYR A 21 25.72 -14.14 13.91
N ASP A 22 26.82 -14.71 13.43
CA ASP A 22 28.14 -14.08 13.41
C ASP A 22 28.20 -12.82 12.49
N ASP A 23 27.29 -12.70 11.53
CA ASP A 23 27.14 -11.51 10.70
C ASP A 23 26.44 -10.35 11.42
N LEU A 24 25.79 -10.62 12.57
CA LEU A 24 24.99 -9.62 13.29
C LEU A 24 25.87 -8.82 14.28
N PRO A 25 26.04 -7.51 14.10
CA PRO A 25 26.75 -6.71 15.09
C PRO A 25 25.97 -6.66 16.40
N GLN A 26 26.67 -6.68 17.53
CA GLN A 26 26.08 -6.70 18.87
C GLN A 26 25.07 -5.56 19.07
N VAL A 27 25.35 -4.39 18.54
CA VAL A 27 24.45 -3.22 18.60
C VAL A 27 23.07 -3.47 17.97
N LEU A 28 23.00 -4.30 16.92
CA LEU A 28 21.73 -4.70 16.31
C LEU A 28 20.99 -5.71 17.18
N VAL A 29 21.67 -6.72 17.71
CA VAL A 29 21.11 -7.71 18.63
C VAL A 29 20.50 -7.00 19.83
N ASP A 30 21.24 -6.10 20.45
CA ASP A 30 20.80 -5.33 21.61
C ASP A 30 19.59 -4.43 21.30
N ALA A 31 19.57 -3.76 20.15
CA ALA A 31 18.46 -2.92 19.74
C ALA A 31 17.18 -3.73 19.50
N ILE A 32 17.28 -4.89 18.83
CA ILE A 32 16.14 -5.80 18.60
C ILE A 32 15.60 -6.36 19.91
N VAL A 33 16.47 -6.85 20.77
CA VAL A 33 16.12 -7.44 22.06
C VAL A 33 15.50 -6.37 22.97
N ALA A 34 16.08 -5.18 23.06
CA ALA A 34 15.52 -4.06 23.81
C ALA A 34 14.13 -3.65 23.32
N ALA A 35 13.92 -3.68 22.00
CA ALA A 35 12.65 -3.27 21.37
C ALA A 35 11.54 -4.31 21.52
N GLU A 36 11.86 -5.57 21.22
CA GLU A 36 10.87 -6.63 21.01
C GLU A 36 10.76 -7.57 22.20
N ASP A 37 11.87 -7.89 22.88
CA ASP A 37 11.89 -8.94 23.87
C ASP A 37 13.09 -8.82 24.83
N SER A 38 13.03 -7.87 25.76
CA SER A 38 14.15 -7.51 26.65
C SER A 38 14.70 -8.65 27.54
N ARG A 39 13.98 -9.76 27.63
CA ARG A 39 14.42 -10.97 28.36
C ARG A 39 14.55 -12.18 27.44
N PHE A 40 14.76 -11.95 26.16
CA PHE A 40 14.82 -13.00 25.13
C PHE A 40 15.78 -14.14 25.49
N PHE A 41 16.96 -13.82 26.02
CA PHE A 41 17.98 -14.80 26.41
C PHE A 41 17.71 -15.50 27.76
N GLU A 42 16.68 -15.06 28.52
CA GLU A 42 16.38 -15.59 29.87
C GLU A 42 15.20 -16.58 29.88
N HIS A 43 14.23 -16.43 28.95
CA HIS A 43 13.03 -17.27 28.96
C HIS A 43 13.11 -18.40 27.90
N ASN A 44 12.22 -19.42 28.01
CA ASN A 44 12.15 -20.57 27.13
C ASN A 44 10.98 -20.45 26.12
N GLY A 45 11.06 -19.50 25.20
CA GLY A 45 10.06 -19.26 24.15
C GLY A 45 8.80 -18.50 24.59
N PHE A 46 8.56 -18.40 25.91
CA PHE A 46 7.39 -17.80 26.51
C PHE A 46 7.75 -16.99 27.77
N ASP A 47 7.34 -15.74 27.83
CA ASP A 47 7.60 -14.81 28.94
C ASP A 47 6.32 -14.50 29.73
N LEU A 48 6.01 -15.31 30.77
CA LEU A 48 4.82 -15.12 31.58
C LEU A 48 4.78 -13.77 32.31
N PRO A 49 5.86 -13.32 33.02
CA PRO A 49 5.87 -12.01 33.67
C PRO A 49 5.58 -10.84 32.70
N ARG A 50 6.09 -10.91 31.47
CA ARG A 50 5.83 -9.91 30.42
C ARG A 50 4.36 -9.89 30.00
N ILE A 51 3.73 -11.05 29.86
CA ILE A 51 2.31 -11.16 29.50
C ILE A 51 1.43 -10.58 30.60
N VAL A 52 1.69 -10.94 31.85
CA VAL A 52 0.95 -10.40 33.01
C VAL A 52 1.09 -8.88 33.07
N LYS A 53 2.30 -8.36 32.90
CA LYS A 53 2.56 -6.91 32.88
C LYS A 53 1.84 -6.20 31.75
N ALA A 54 1.86 -6.79 30.55
CA ALA A 54 1.14 -6.26 29.38
C ALA A 54 -0.38 -6.27 29.61
N ALA A 55 -0.93 -7.34 30.19
CA ALA A 55 -2.35 -7.43 30.51
C ALA A 55 -2.78 -6.36 31.53
N LEU A 56 -2.02 -6.18 32.61
CA LEU A 56 -2.27 -5.14 33.64
C LEU A 56 -2.15 -3.73 33.06
N SER A 57 -1.17 -3.49 32.17
CA SER A 57 -0.98 -2.19 31.50
C SER A 57 -2.14 -1.87 30.55
N ASN A 58 -2.59 -2.85 29.77
CA ASN A 58 -3.71 -2.72 28.85
C ASN A 58 -5.03 -2.47 29.62
N LEU A 59 -5.23 -3.13 30.77
CA LEU A 59 -6.39 -2.92 31.63
C LEU A 59 -6.45 -1.49 32.18
N LYS A 60 -5.31 -0.99 32.67
CA LYS A 60 -5.18 0.39 33.20
C LYS A 60 -5.37 1.46 32.11
N ALA A 61 -5.03 1.13 30.87
CA ALA A 61 -5.07 2.07 29.76
C ALA A 61 -6.41 2.06 28.98
N GLY A 62 -7.35 1.19 29.32
CA GLY A 62 -8.63 1.03 28.62
C GLY A 62 -8.50 0.56 27.16
N GLY A 63 -7.35 -0.05 26.80
CA GLY A 63 -7.10 -0.52 25.43
C GLY A 63 -5.74 -1.21 25.27
N ILE A 64 -5.53 -1.88 24.12
CA ILE A 64 -4.30 -2.63 23.84
C ILE A 64 -3.16 -1.64 23.50
N ARG A 65 -2.27 -1.38 24.47
CA ARG A 65 -1.09 -0.51 24.30
C ARG A 65 0.25 -1.26 24.18
N GLY A 66 0.30 -2.54 24.49
CA GLY A 66 1.53 -3.32 24.43
C GLY A 66 1.30 -4.78 24.08
N GLY A 67 2.22 -5.35 23.31
CA GLY A 67 2.26 -6.76 22.96
C GLY A 67 3.10 -7.55 23.95
N GLY A 68 2.55 -8.65 24.49
CA GLY A 68 3.28 -9.59 25.38
C GLY A 68 3.95 -10.74 24.62
N SER A 69 4.01 -10.73 23.28
CA SER A 69 4.58 -11.83 22.50
C SER A 69 6.10 -11.76 22.46
N THR A 70 6.77 -12.90 22.59
CA THR A 70 8.22 -13.03 22.47
C THR A 70 8.68 -13.05 21.01
N ILE A 71 9.99 -12.89 20.76
CA ILE A 71 10.61 -13.05 19.44
C ILE A 71 10.30 -14.45 18.87
N THR A 72 10.43 -15.49 19.69
CA THR A 72 10.11 -16.88 19.30
C THR A 72 8.66 -17.03 18.88
N GLN A 73 7.71 -16.46 19.63
CA GLN A 73 6.29 -16.48 19.25
C GLN A 73 6.01 -15.72 17.93
N GLN A 74 6.72 -14.61 17.71
CA GLN A 74 6.60 -13.87 16.47
C GLN A 74 7.14 -14.65 15.27
N LEU A 75 8.27 -15.36 15.43
CA LEU A 75 8.83 -16.24 14.41
C LEU A 75 7.84 -17.37 14.08
N ILE A 76 7.31 -18.07 15.07
CA ILE A 76 6.32 -19.14 14.92
C ILE A 76 5.07 -18.63 14.19
N LYS A 77 4.51 -17.49 14.62
CA LYS A 77 3.36 -16.87 13.99
C LYS A 77 3.59 -16.61 12.49
N LYS A 78 4.74 -16.02 12.17
CA LYS A 78 5.07 -15.68 10.77
C LYS A 78 5.39 -16.91 9.91
N THR A 79 5.78 -18.02 10.53
CA THR A 79 6.15 -19.26 9.84
C THR A 79 4.94 -20.16 9.59
N TYR A 80 4.14 -20.40 10.61
CA TYR A 80 3.07 -21.39 10.57
C TYR A 80 1.66 -20.77 10.46
N PHE A 81 1.50 -19.49 10.82
CA PHE A 81 0.20 -18.81 10.87
C PHE A 81 0.19 -17.46 10.14
N PRO A 82 0.76 -17.32 8.92
CA PRO A 82 0.94 -16.02 8.28
C PRO A 82 -0.39 -15.29 7.99
N ASN A 83 -1.45 -16.02 7.66
CA ASN A 83 -2.77 -15.48 7.28
C ASN A 83 -3.90 -15.94 8.21
N ALA A 84 -3.57 -16.54 9.38
CA ALA A 84 -4.60 -17.07 10.28
C ALA A 84 -5.29 -15.97 11.09
N GLU A 85 -6.58 -16.13 11.30
CA GLU A 85 -7.38 -15.24 12.12
C GLU A 85 -6.87 -15.13 13.56
N LYS A 86 -7.17 -14.01 14.23
CA LYS A 86 -6.77 -13.77 15.62
C LYS A 86 -7.70 -14.53 16.57
N THR A 87 -7.46 -15.82 16.79
CA THR A 87 -8.22 -16.67 17.71
C THR A 87 -7.39 -17.05 18.94
N TYR A 88 -8.07 -17.39 20.05
CA TYR A 88 -7.41 -17.89 21.26
C TYR A 88 -6.72 -19.25 21.00
N THR A 89 -7.35 -20.11 20.19
CA THR A 89 -6.81 -21.42 19.81
C THR A 89 -5.47 -21.27 19.09
N ARG A 90 -5.41 -20.38 18.09
CA ARG A 90 -4.17 -20.07 17.40
C ARG A 90 -3.11 -19.53 18.37
N LYS A 91 -3.49 -18.62 19.30
CA LYS A 91 -2.52 -18.08 20.25
C LYS A 91 -1.97 -19.15 21.20
N PHE A 92 -2.79 -20.11 21.60
CA PHE A 92 -2.33 -21.25 22.39
C PHE A 92 -1.36 -22.14 21.60
N SER A 93 -1.67 -22.43 20.34
CA SER A 93 -0.78 -23.17 19.44
C SER A 93 0.56 -22.45 19.21
N GLU A 94 0.54 -21.12 19.03
CA GLU A 94 1.77 -20.31 18.94
C GLU A 94 2.67 -20.48 20.19
N ILE A 95 2.09 -20.49 21.39
CA ILE A 95 2.84 -20.64 22.64
C ILE A 95 3.49 -22.02 22.73
N ILE A 96 2.73 -23.09 22.46
CA ILE A 96 3.26 -24.46 22.50
C ILE A 96 4.40 -24.62 21.50
N LEU A 97 4.21 -24.20 20.26
CA LEU A 97 5.23 -24.28 19.23
C LEU A 97 6.45 -23.39 19.54
N ALA A 98 6.26 -22.24 20.18
CA ALA A 98 7.37 -21.39 20.59
C ALA A 98 8.23 -22.05 21.68
N ILE A 99 7.61 -22.75 22.65
CA ILE A 99 8.32 -23.53 23.67
C ILE A 99 9.08 -24.71 23.04
N GLN A 100 8.48 -25.39 22.06
CA GLN A 100 9.14 -26.49 21.35
C GLN A 100 10.32 -25.98 20.50
N ALA A 101 10.16 -24.87 19.80
CA ALA A 101 11.22 -24.25 19.02
C ALA A 101 12.41 -23.82 19.91
N ASP A 102 12.13 -23.23 21.04
CA ASP A 102 13.17 -22.75 22.00
C ASP A 102 13.93 -23.92 22.68
N LYS A 103 13.32 -25.12 22.70
CA LYS A 103 14.01 -26.34 23.15
C LYS A 103 14.88 -26.97 22.05
N ALA A 104 14.51 -26.80 20.80
CA ALA A 104 15.14 -27.43 19.66
C ALA A 104 16.23 -26.59 19.00
N LEU A 105 16.17 -25.29 19.18
CA LEU A 105 17.06 -24.30 18.56
C LEU A 105 17.70 -23.40 19.61
N SER A 106 18.93 -22.95 19.35
CA SER A 106 19.58 -21.95 20.20
C SER A 106 18.91 -20.57 20.08
N LYS A 107 19.16 -19.66 21.01
CA LYS A 107 18.66 -18.29 20.95
C LYS A 107 19.19 -17.54 19.74
N GLU A 108 20.42 -17.78 19.39
CA GLU A 108 21.12 -17.25 18.23
C GLU A 108 20.45 -17.71 16.93
N GLU A 109 20.13 -18.99 16.81
CA GLU A 109 19.40 -19.54 15.66
C GLU A 109 18.01 -18.95 15.54
N ILE A 110 17.25 -18.85 16.65
CA ILE A 110 15.90 -18.26 16.67
C ILE A 110 15.94 -16.80 16.21
N LEU A 111 16.89 -16.01 16.76
CA LEU A 111 17.02 -14.59 16.42
C LEU A 111 17.41 -14.42 14.95
N THR A 112 18.32 -15.23 14.45
CA THR A 112 18.78 -15.22 13.06
C THR A 112 17.63 -15.58 12.10
N LEU A 113 16.89 -16.64 12.38
CA LEU A 113 15.70 -17.03 11.60
C LEU A 113 14.63 -15.93 11.59
N TYR A 114 14.42 -15.28 12.73
CA TYR A 114 13.50 -14.17 12.87
C TYR A 114 13.93 -13.00 11.99
N LEU A 115 15.17 -12.55 12.11
CA LEU A 115 15.72 -11.40 11.38
C LEU A 115 15.79 -11.65 9.87
N ASN A 116 16.01 -12.87 9.42
CA ASN A 116 15.98 -13.23 8.00
C ASN A 116 14.58 -13.24 7.39
N LYS A 117 13.51 -13.27 8.23
CA LYS A 117 12.12 -13.46 7.77
C LYS A 117 11.23 -12.22 7.87
N ILE A 118 11.54 -11.28 8.74
CA ILE A 118 10.64 -10.17 9.04
C ILE A 118 10.74 -9.01 8.04
N TYR A 119 9.68 -8.19 8.03
CA TYR A 119 9.61 -6.96 7.24
C TYR A 119 10.11 -5.77 8.06
N PHE A 120 10.96 -4.95 7.45
CA PHE A 120 11.50 -3.73 8.04
C PHE A 120 10.91 -2.44 7.45
N GLY A 121 10.08 -2.51 6.43
CA GLY A 121 9.47 -1.37 5.77
C GLY A 121 8.34 -1.77 4.82
N ARG A 122 7.90 -0.82 4.01
CA ARG A 122 6.84 -1.01 3.00
C ARG A 122 7.30 -1.82 1.79
N SER A 123 8.58 -1.69 1.44
CA SER A 123 9.17 -2.36 0.29
C SER A 123 9.46 -3.84 0.58
N THR A 124 9.24 -4.68 -0.42
CA THR A 124 9.70 -6.08 -0.40
C THR A 124 11.21 -6.21 -0.37
N SER A 125 11.93 -5.18 -0.85
CA SER A 125 13.37 -5.07 -0.70
C SER A 125 13.83 -4.92 0.75
N SER A 126 12.92 -4.71 1.69
CA SER A 126 13.19 -4.65 3.14
C SER A 126 12.76 -5.92 3.90
N ILE A 127 12.61 -7.06 3.22
CA ILE A 127 12.34 -8.36 3.85
C ILE A 127 13.65 -9.05 4.22
N GLY A 128 13.83 -9.27 5.52
CA GLY A 128 15.06 -9.78 6.10
C GLY A 128 16.08 -8.66 6.32
N ILE A 129 16.93 -8.88 7.35
CA ILE A 129 17.86 -7.85 7.84
C ILE A 129 18.89 -7.43 6.80
N ALA A 130 19.47 -8.39 6.06
CA ALA A 130 20.46 -8.09 5.03
C ALA A 130 19.87 -7.21 3.92
N ALA A 131 18.68 -7.56 3.45
CA ALA A 131 17.97 -6.78 2.43
C ALA A 131 17.60 -5.39 2.95
N ALA A 132 17.10 -5.29 4.17
CA ALA A 132 16.74 -4.02 4.79
C ALA A 132 17.95 -3.09 4.97
N THR A 133 19.07 -3.62 5.46
CA THR A 133 20.31 -2.85 5.63
C THR A 133 20.82 -2.32 4.29
N LYS A 134 20.81 -3.16 3.26
CA LYS A 134 21.19 -2.75 1.91
C LYS A 134 20.23 -1.73 1.33
N TYR A 135 18.93 -1.92 1.54
CA TYR A 135 17.87 -1.03 1.04
C TYR A 135 17.94 0.36 1.66
N TYR A 136 18.04 0.45 2.99
CA TYR A 136 18.04 1.75 3.67
C TYR A 136 19.39 2.45 3.67
N PHE A 137 20.47 1.70 3.83
CA PHE A 137 21.80 2.29 4.11
C PHE A 137 22.87 1.98 3.06
N ASN A 138 22.60 1.07 2.12
CA ASN A 138 23.56 0.55 1.15
C ASN A 138 24.83 -0.07 1.81
N LYS A 139 24.66 -0.70 2.97
CA LYS A 139 25.71 -1.34 3.78
C LYS A 139 25.49 -2.84 3.91
N ASP A 140 26.52 -3.56 4.36
CA ASP A 140 26.37 -4.90 4.90
C ASP A 140 25.89 -4.84 6.37
N VAL A 141 25.30 -5.94 6.86
CA VAL A 141 24.70 -5.97 8.22
C VAL A 141 25.75 -5.71 9.30
N SER A 142 26.96 -6.23 9.13
CA SER A 142 28.08 -6.05 10.06
C SER A 142 28.54 -4.59 10.21
N GLU A 143 28.18 -3.72 9.26
CA GLU A 143 28.57 -2.30 9.24
C GLU A 143 27.52 -1.38 9.90
N LEU A 144 26.43 -1.94 10.46
CA LEU A 144 25.38 -1.14 11.08
C LEU A 144 25.88 -0.39 12.31
N THR A 145 25.62 0.90 12.32
CA THR A 145 25.86 1.79 13.46
C THR A 145 24.70 1.77 14.45
N LEU A 146 24.90 2.26 15.67
CA LEU A 146 23.86 2.34 16.71
C LEU A 146 22.57 3.04 16.24
N PRO A 147 22.58 4.24 15.63
CA PRO A 147 21.35 4.89 15.18
C PRO A 147 20.64 4.12 14.04
N GLU A 148 21.37 3.43 13.17
CA GLU A 148 20.82 2.58 12.10
C GLU A 148 20.17 1.32 12.66
N ALA A 149 20.83 0.63 13.59
CA ALA A 149 20.31 -0.53 14.28
C ALA A 149 19.02 -0.20 15.06
N ALA A 150 19.02 0.92 15.79
CA ALA A 150 17.85 1.40 16.51
C ALA A 150 16.68 1.78 15.57
N MET A 151 16.99 2.31 14.38
CA MET A 151 15.96 2.62 13.37
C MET A 151 15.31 1.32 12.84
N LEU A 152 16.12 0.33 12.46
CA LEU A 152 15.61 -0.97 11.99
C LEU A 152 14.80 -1.68 13.08
N ALA A 153 15.29 -1.74 14.32
CA ALA A 153 14.55 -2.29 15.44
C ALA A 153 13.21 -1.57 15.69
N GLY A 154 13.20 -0.26 15.51
CA GLY A 154 11.99 0.55 15.63
C GLY A 154 10.92 0.24 14.58
N SER A 155 11.32 -0.09 13.37
CA SER A 155 10.39 -0.35 12.27
C SER A 155 9.57 -1.63 12.46
N LEU A 156 10.05 -2.61 13.23
CA LEU A 156 9.41 -3.92 13.42
C LEU A 156 8.00 -3.85 13.99
N ASN A 157 7.73 -2.90 14.85
CA ASN A 157 6.42 -2.72 15.47
C ASN A 157 5.32 -2.37 14.47
N SER A 158 5.65 -1.56 13.47
CA SER A 158 4.75 -1.20 12.37
C SER A 158 5.58 -0.78 11.16
N PRO A 159 6.04 -1.72 10.33
CA PRO A 159 6.92 -1.44 9.20
C PRO A 159 6.35 -0.38 8.24
N TYR A 160 5.02 -0.34 8.10
CA TYR A 160 4.34 0.63 7.26
C TYR A 160 4.41 2.07 7.81
N ASN A 161 4.20 2.25 9.13
CA ASN A 161 4.12 3.57 9.77
C ASN A 161 5.50 4.13 10.17
N TYR A 162 6.53 3.29 10.22
CA TYR A 162 7.89 3.67 10.62
C TYR A 162 8.91 3.51 9.50
N ASP A 163 8.45 3.35 8.25
CA ASP A 163 9.34 3.37 7.08
C ASP A 163 9.89 4.79 6.89
N PRO A 164 11.22 5.00 6.97
CA PRO A 164 11.81 6.33 6.96
C PRO A 164 11.68 7.05 5.61
N TYR A 165 11.57 6.33 4.49
CA TYR A 165 11.36 6.94 3.18
C TYR A 165 9.97 7.58 3.03
N TYR A 166 8.98 7.12 3.81
CA TYR A 166 7.59 7.58 3.71
C TYR A 166 7.11 8.36 4.94
N CYS A 167 7.65 8.04 6.11
CA CYS A 167 7.20 8.56 7.39
C CYS A 167 8.40 8.98 8.26
N LEU A 168 9.28 9.84 7.72
CA LEU A 168 10.54 10.24 8.35
C LEU A 168 10.39 10.68 9.81
N ASN A 169 9.40 11.53 10.11
CA ASN A 169 9.14 12.02 11.46
C ASN A 169 8.77 10.89 12.43
N ASN A 170 7.95 9.93 11.97
CA ASN A 170 7.54 8.79 12.80
C ASN A 170 8.72 7.83 13.00
N ALA A 171 9.50 7.57 11.96
CA ALA A 171 10.71 6.75 12.02
C ALA A 171 11.73 7.35 13.01
N THR A 172 11.96 8.67 12.96
CA THR A 172 12.85 9.39 13.88
C THR A 172 12.39 9.28 15.33
N LYS A 173 11.11 9.55 15.60
CA LYS A 173 10.53 9.43 16.96
C LYS A 173 10.64 7.99 17.47
N ARG A 174 10.38 7.02 16.60
CA ARG A 174 10.44 5.60 16.98
C ARG A 174 11.87 5.15 17.24
N ARG A 175 12.85 5.51 16.40
CA ARG A 175 14.28 5.29 16.64
C ARG A 175 14.69 5.82 18.02
N ASN A 176 14.33 7.06 18.34
CA ASN A 176 14.67 7.68 19.61
C ASN A 176 14.03 6.93 20.79
N THR A 177 12.83 6.36 20.60
CA THR A 177 12.21 5.49 21.61
C THR A 177 13.04 4.21 21.84
N ILE A 178 13.54 3.59 20.78
CA ILE A 178 14.39 2.39 20.90
C ILE A 178 15.70 2.71 21.59
N LEU A 179 16.37 3.81 21.25
CA LEU A 179 17.58 4.26 21.93
C LEU A 179 17.35 4.44 23.46
N ASN A 180 16.23 5.03 23.85
CA ASN A 180 15.85 5.16 25.26
C ASN A 180 15.61 3.78 25.91
N LEU A 181 15.03 2.81 25.18
CA LEU A 181 14.86 1.45 25.70
C LEU A 181 16.21 0.75 25.87
N MET A 182 17.17 0.96 24.96
CA MET A 182 18.51 0.43 25.08
C MET A 182 19.25 0.97 26.34
N VAL A 183 19.12 2.27 26.63
CA VAL A 183 19.62 2.85 27.90
C VAL A 183 18.94 2.20 29.10
N LYS A 184 17.60 2.11 29.07
CA LYS A 184 16.81 1.54 30.17
C LYS A 184 17.19 0.10 30.50
N HIS A 185 17.58 -0.67 29.50
CA HIS A 185 18.00 -2.07 29.66
C HIS A 185 19.51 -2.25 29.82
N GLY A 186 20.28 -1.16 29.88
CA GLY A 186 21.71 -1.18 30.14
C GLY A 186 22.60 -1.60 28.96
N TYR A 187 22.05 -1.57 27.72
CA TYR A 187 22.81 -1.91 26.52
C TYR A 187 23.72 -0.78 26.05
N ILE A 188 23.33 0.47 26.30
CA ILE A 188 24.10 1.67 25.97
C ILE A 188 24.06 2.68 27.11
N THR A 189 25.02 3.57 27.16
CA THR A 189 25.04 4.71 28.07
C THR A 189 24.13 5.85 27.61
N GLN A 190 23.77 6.77 28.51
CA GLN A 190 22.99 7.96 28.15
C GLN A 190 23.72 8.82 27.11
N LYS A 191 25.04 8.92 27.20
CA LYS A 191 25.88 9.68 26.27
C LYS A 191 25.78 9.10 24.85
N GLU A 192 25.95 7.78 24.67
CA GLU A 192 25.79 7.11 23.38
C GLU A 192 24.39 7.28 22.81
N CYS A 193 23.37 7.25 23.64
CA CYS A 193 22.00 7.51 23.23
C CYS A 193 21.83 8.93 22.70
N ASP A 194 22.37 9.93 23.38
CA ASP A 194 22.24 11.33 22.98
C ASP A 194 23.05 11.62 21.71
N ASP A 195 24.26 11.05 21.59
CA ASP A 195 25.07 11.13 20.37
C ASP A 195 24.34 10.49 19.18
N ALA A 196 23.73 9.31 19.36
CA ALA A 196 22.95 8.62 18.31
C ALA A 196 21.69 9.40 17.90
N LYS A 197 21.00 10.11 18.82
CA LYS A 197 19.87 10.95 18.50
C LYS A 197 20.21 12.19 17.68
N ASN A 198 21.43 12.71 17.84
CA ASN A 198 21.91 13.85 17.06
C ASN A 198 22.17 13.50 15.58
N VAL A 199 22.33 12.23 15.25
CA VAL A 199 22.40 11.79 13.86
C VAL A 199 21.03 11.92 13.22
N LYS A 200 20.92 12.74 12.17
CA LYS A 200 19.68 12.89 11.40
C LYS A 200 19.38 11.64 10.61
N VAL A 201 18.13 11.15 10.66
CA VAL A 201 17.72 9.91 9.97
C VAL A 201 17.89 10.03 8.46
N GLU A 202 17.55 11.18 7.89
CA GLU A 202 17.71 11.45 6.46
C GLU A 202 19.15 11.30 5.96
N ASN A 203 20.14 11.60 6.81
CA ASN A 203 21.55 11.49 6.44
C ASN A 203 22.08 10.05 6.46
N MET A 204 21.36 9.13 7.10
CA MET A 204 21.69 7.71 7.11
C MET A 204 21.15 6.99 5.86
N LEU A 205 20.11 7.54 5.24
CA LEU A 205 19.41 6.89 4.15
C LEU A 205 20.18 6.96 2.83
N CYS A 206 20.12 5.88 2.07
CA CYS A 206 20.67 5.82 0.73
C CYS A 206 19.84 6.68 -0.23
N SER A 207 20.41 7.78 -0.72
CA SER A 207 19.75 8.74 -1.60
C SER A 207 19.49 8.22 -3.03
N SER A 208 20.22 7.22 -3.48
CA SER A 208 20.14 6.71 -4.87
C SER A 208 18.88 5.90 -5.19
N LYS A 209 18.03 5.58 -4.19
CA LYS A 209 16.84 4.74 -4.36
C LYS A 209 15.52 5.49 -4.41
N ILE A 210 15.51 6.78 -4.09
CA ILE A 210 14.28 7.59 -4.11
C ILE A 210 13.82 7.84 -5.56
N THR A 211 14.71 7.76 -6.55
CA THR A 211 14.45 8.23 -7.92
C THR A 211 14.00 7.14 -8.91
N ASN A 212 14.27 5.86 -8.69
CA ASN A 212 14.01 4.83 -9.72
C ASN A 212 12.86 3.84 -9.43
N SER A 213 12.34 3.76 -8.19
CA SER A 213 11.24 2.83 -7.90
C SER A 213 9.86 3.46 -8.05
N SER A 214 9.74 4.78 -8.02
CA SER A 214 8.46 5.48 -8.05
C SER A 214 7.81 5.53 -9.44
N VAL A 215 8.59 5.63 -10.51
CA VAL A 215 8.06 5.77 -11.88
C VAL A 215 7.18 4.59 -12.28
N ASN A 216 7.62 3.36 -11.97
CA ASN A 216 6.91 2.14 -12.33
C ASN A 216 5.96 1.64 -11.23
N ALA A 217 5.94 2.24 -10.04
CA ALA A 217 5.27 1.71 -8.88
C ALA A 217 3.77 1.43 -9.11
N ALA A 218 3.05 2.38 -9.70
CA ALA A 218 1.62 2.22 -9.96
C ALA A 218 1.32 1.09 -10.95
N TYR A 219 2.15 0.95 -11.98
CA TYR A 219 2.00 -0.13 -12.96
C TYR A 219 2.31 -1.50 -12.35
N VAL A 220 3.38 -1.59 -11.57
CA VAL A 220 3.80 -2.83 -10.91
C VAL A 220 2.78 -3.30 -9.86
N ASP A 221 2.14 -2.39 -9.12
CA ASP A 221 1.08 -2.74 -8.17
C ASP A 221 -0.11 -3.39 -8.88
N ILE A 222 -0.55 -2.83 -10.01
CA ILE A 222 -1.62 -3.42 -10.84
C ILE A 222 -1.21 -4.80 -11.37
N VAL A 223 0.01 -4.93 -11.88
CA VAL A 223 0.54 -6.22 -12.36
C VAL A 223 0.57 -7.25 -11.22
N THR A 224 1.02 -6.83 -10.03
CA THR A 224 1.05 -7.70 -8.84
C THR A 224 -0.32 -8.25 -8.49
N ASP A 225 -1.34 -7.38 -8.47
CA ASP A 225 -2.71 -7.76 -8.15
C ASP A 225 -3.33 -8.63 -9.24
N GLU A 226 -3.07 -8.33 -10.51
CA GLU A 226 -3.55 -9.13 -11.63
C GLU A 226 -2.95 -10.54 -11.64
N VAL A 227 -1.65 -10.67 -11.39
CA VAL A 227 -0.99 -11.98 -11.27
C VAL A 227 -1.59 -12.78 -10.12
N LYS A 228 -1.77 -12.19 -8.94
CA LYS A 228 -2.43 -12.84 -7.80
C LYS A 228 -3.84 -13.31 -8.17
N LYS A 229 -4.62 -12.46 -8.82
CA LYS A 229 -6.00 -12.77 -9.23
C LYS A 229 -6.07 -13.90 -10.26
N ARG A 230 -5.16 -13.92 -11.25
CA ARG A 230 -5.15 -14.89 -12.34
C ARG A 230 -4.56 -16.25 -11.95
N THR A 231 -3.53 -16.24 -11.13
CA THR A 231 -2.74 -17.46 -10.85
C THR A 231 -2.91 -17.99 -9.44
N GLY A 232 -3.44 -17.19 -8.51
CA GLY A 232 -3.44 -17.48 -7.08
C GLY A 232 -2.06 -17.39 -6.43
N LEU A 233 -1.01 -17.08 -7.19
CA LEU A 233 0.37 -16.97 -6.72
C LEU A 233 0.73 -15.53 -6.40
N ASP A 234 1.53 -15.34 -5.35
CA ASP A 234 2.04 -14.03 -4.97
C ASP A 234 3.45 -13.83 -5.58
N PRO A 235 3.62 -12.87 -6.52
CA PRO A 235 4.92 -12.56 -7.11
C PRO A 235 6.01 -12.20 -6.09
N LEU A 236 5.61 -11.74 -4.91
CA LEU A 236 6.52 -11.42 -3.80
C LEU A 236 7.08 -12.66 -3.11
N LYS A 237 6.46 -13.82 -3.30
CA LYS A 237 6.79 -15.08 -2.62
C LYS A 237 7.19 -16.19 -3.57
N THR A 238 6.83 -16.07 -4.84
CA THR A 238 7.01 -17.12 -5.85
C THR A 238 7.91 -16.59 -6.96
N GLN A 239 8.99 -17.31 -7.26
CA GLN A 239 9.87 -16.96 -8.37
C GLN A 239 9.14 -17.15 -9.70
N MET A 240 9.04 -16.10 -10.50
CA MET A 240 8.40 -16.13 -11.82
C MET A 240 8.90 -14.99 -12.71
N ASN A 241 8.83 -15.18 -14.01
CA ASN A 241 9.01 -14.12 -14.99
C ASN A 241 7.63 -13.60 -15.43
N ILE A 242 7.40 -12.31 -15.30
CA ILE A 242 6.14 -11.65 -15.67
C ILE A 242 6.42 -10.72 -16.85
N TYR A 243 5.77 -10.98 -17.97
CA TYR A 243 5.86 -10.14 -19.16
C TYR A 243 4.68 -9.18 -19.21
N THR A 244 4.96 -7.91 -19.41
CA THR A 244 3.95 -6.85 -19.41
C THR A 244 3.99 -6.03 -20.69
N TYR A 245 2.98 -5.22 -20.90
CA TYR A 245 2.88 -4.30 -22.03
C TYR A 245 3.28 -2.86 -21.64
N CYS A 246 3.90 -2.68 -20.48
CA CYS A 246 4.37 -1.37 -20.07
C CYS A 246 5.34 -0.77 -21.10
N ASN A 247 5.05 0.45 -21.51
CA ASN A 247 5.99 1.27 -22.27
C ASN A 247 6.73 2.20 -21.31
N SER A 248 8.02 2.01 -21.18
CA SER A 248 8.85 2.72 -20.16
C SER A 248 8.84 4.23 -20.36
N GLU A 249 8.87 4.72 -21.60
CA GLU A 249 8.84 6.15 -21.91
C GLU A 249 7.48 6.75 -21.57
N THR A 250 6.39 6.07 -21.98
CA THR A 250 5.02 6.49 -21.69
C THR A 250 4.77 6.44 -20.17
N GLN A 251 5.28 5.44 -19.46
CA GLN A 251 5.15 5.34 -18.01
C GLN A 251 5.92 6.45 -17.29
N ALA A 252 7.11 6.80 -17.76
CA ALA A 252 7.87 7.92 -17.22
C ALA A 252 7.13 9.25 -17.41
N LEU A 253 6.56 9.48 -18.58
CA LEU A 253 5.74 10.66 -18.86
C LEU A 253 4.47 10.67 -18.00
N ALA A 254 3.78 9.55 -17.88
CA ALA A 254 2.59 9.42 -17.03
C ALA A 254 2.88 9.74 -15.56
N ALA A 255 4.00 9.23 -15.03
CA ALA A 255 4.44 9.54 -13.66
C ALA A 255 4.76 11.04 -13.50
N ALA A 256 5.47 11.65 -14.45
CA ALA A 256 5.79 13.08 -14.44
C ALA A 256 4.52 13.96 -14.49
N ILE A 257 3.51 13.55 -15.27
CA ILE A 257 2.20 14.22 -15.29
C ILE A 257 1.53 14.10 -13.92
N GLY A 258 1.45 12.88 -13.37
CA GLY A 258 0.85 12.62 -12.06
C GLY A 258 1.49 13.40 -10.93
N ASN A 259 2.79 13.64 -11.00
CA ASN A 259 3.55 14.42 -10.03
C ASN A 259 3.40 15.95 -10.18
N GLY A 260 2.82 16.42 -11.28
CA GLY A 260 2.74 17.86 -11.58
C GLY A 260 4.02 18.44 -12.20
N GLU A 261 4.94 17.59 -12.68
CA GLU A 261 6.20 18.04 -13.30
C GLU A 261 6.02 18.57 -14.74
N LYS A 262 4.92 18.20 -15.38
CA LYS A 262 4.61 18.61 -16.76
C LYS A 262 3.50 19.64 -16.86
N TYR A 263 2.62 19.69 -15.86
CA TYR A 263 1.52 20.64 -15.77
C TYR A 263 1.48 21.17 -14.34
N ASP A 264 1.31 22.47 -14.21
CA ASP A 264 1.14 23.13 -12.92
C ASP A 264 -0.31 22.93 -12.46
N TYR A 265 -0.49 22.17 -11.40
CA TYR A 265 -1.81 21.98 -10.79
C TYR A 265 -2.12 23.20 -9.90
N SER A 266 -3.29 23.79 -10.10
CA SER A 266 -3.75 24.97 -9.36
C SER A 266 -3.96 24.71 -7.85
N ASP A 267 -3.97 23.47 -7.42
CA ASP A 267 -4.18 23.05 -6.04
C ASP A 267 -3.20 21.93 -5.68
N GLU A 268 -2.45 22.12 -4.58
CA GLU A 268 -1.51 21.12 -4.07
C GLU A 268 -2.23 19.83 -3.60
N ASP A 269 -3.50 19.94 -3.22
CA ASP A 269 -4.32 18.80 -2.82
C ASP A 269 -4.99 18.05 -3.98
N MET A 270 -4.86 18.57 -5.21
CA MET A 270 -5.39 17.90 -6.39
C MET A 270 -4.78 16.51 -6.54
N ARG A 271 -5.64 15.52 -6.76
CA ARG A 271 -5.27 14.11 -6.96
C ARG A 271 -5.61 13.70 -8.38
N MET A 272 -4.73 12.92 -8.98
CA MET A 272 -4.90 12.42 -10.33
C MET A 272 -4.68 10.91 -10.36
N GLY A 273 -5.57 10.19 -11.04
CA GLY A 273 -5.39 8.78 -11.38
C GLY A 273 -5.75 8.58 -12.85
N GLY A 274 -5.10 7.64 -13.52
CA GLY A 274 -5.40 7.37 -14.91
C GLY A 274 -4.63 6.19 -15.47
N ALA A 275 -5.07 5.74 -16.65
CA ALA A 275 -4.41 4.71 -17.42
C ALA A 275 -4.22 5.19 -18.86
N VAL A 276 -3.09 4.81 -19.45
CA VAL A 276 -2.82 5.02 -20.89
C VAL A 276 -2.98 3.68 -21.57
N GLN A 277 -3.85 3.64 -22.56
CA GLN A 277 -4.24 2.45 -23.28
C GLN A 277 -3.81 2.55 -24.75
N SER A 278 -3.34 1.44 -25.31
CA SER A 278 -3.07 1.33 -26.74
C SER A 278 -4.38 1.37 -27.51
N SER A 279 -4.48 2.27 -28.50
CA SER A 279 -5.66 2.36 -29.37
C SER A 279 -5.78 1.19 -30.37
N GLN A 280 -4.73 0.39 -30.54
CA GLN A 280 -4.72 -0.73 -31.47
C GLN A 280 -5.35 -2.00 -30.87
N ASP A 281 -5.12 -2.26 -29.59
CA ASP A 281 -5.47 -3.54 -28.96
C ASP A 281 -5.99 -3.42 -27.54
N GLY A 282 -6.16 -2.21 -27.03
CA GLY A 282 -6.72 -1.96 -25.71
C GLY A 282 -5.80 -2.29 -24.52
N ARG A 283 -4.53 -2.61 -24.75
CA ARG A 283 -3.59 -2.95 -23.68
C ARG A 283 -3.19 -1.71 -22.88
N ILE A 284 -3.10 -1.85 -21.57
CA ILE A 284 -2.62 -0.77 -20.70
C ILE A 284 -1.10 -0.69 -20.81
N VAL A 285 -0.59 0.46 -21.24
CA VAL A 285 0.83 0.71 -21.46
C VAL A 285 1.47 1.62 -20.41
N ALA A 286 0.67 2.38 -19.68
CA ALA A 286 1.12 3.18 -18.54
C ALA A 286 -0.02 3.44 -17.55
N VAL A 287 0.34 3.78 -16.28
CA VAL A 287 -0.61 4.06 -15.20
C VAL A 287 -0.13 5.24 -14.36
N ILE A 288 -1.07 6.13 -14.03
CA ILE A 288 -0.88 7.20 -13.06
C ILE A 288 -1.60 6.79 -11.77
N GLY A 289 -0.88 6.35 -10.76
CA GLY A 289 -1.47 5.94 -9.48
C GLY A 289 -1.86 7.09 -8.58
N GLY A 290 -1.21 8.24 -8.73
CA GLY A 290 -1.39 9.44 -7.92
C GLY A 290 -0.13 10.29 -7.88
N ARG A 291 -0.20 11.45 -7.22
CA ARG A 291 0.95 12.33 -7.03
C ARG A 291 1.95 11.66 -6.07
N ASN A 292 3.23 11.65 -6.44
CA ASN A 292 4.31 11.00 -5.69
C ASN A 292 3.98 9.55 -5.32
N TYR A 293 3.38 8.81 -6.26
CA TYR A 293 2.94 7.44 -6.02
C TYR A 293 4.11 6.51 -5.72
N ASN A 294 3.94 5.69 -4.71
CA ASN A 294 4.89 4.63 -4.34
C ASN A 294 4.15 3.31 -4.12
N PHE A 295 4.88 2.20 -4.16
CA PHE A 295 4.32 0.85 -4.00
C PHE A 295 3.39 0.73 -2.79
N GLY A 296 2.20 0.17 -3.01
CA GLY A 296 1.18 -0.05 -2.00
C GLY A 296 0.48 1.22 -1.51
N ASN A 297 0.70 2.37 -2.14
CA ASN A 297 -0.09 3.57 -1.86
C ASN A 297 -1.52 3.41 -2.38
N TYR A 298 -2.42 4.26 -1.89
CA TYR A 298 -3.76 4.35 -2.45
C TYR A 298 -3.69 4.79 -3.91
N SER A 299 -4.17 3.93 -4.82
CA SER A 299 -4.15 4.18 -6.26
C SER A 299 -5.46 4.83 -6.71
N TYR A 300 -5.37 6.05 -7.20
CA TYR A 300 -6.50 6.75 -7.81
C TYR A 300 -6.88 6.17 -9.17
N ALA A 301 -5.99 5.40 -9.81
CA ALA A 301 -6.28 4.71 -11.07
C ALA A 301 -7.20 3.49 -10.90
N THR A 302 -7.15 2.84 -9.73
CA THR A 302 -7.91 1.61 -9.46
C THR A 302 -8.99 1.77 -8.41
N SER A 303 -9.05 2.93 -7.75
CA SER A 303 -10.07 3.22 -6.73
C SER A 303 -11.40 3.58 -7.38
N LYS A 304 -12.48 3.09 -6.81
CA LYS A 304 -13.82 3.51 -7.21
C LYS A 304 -14.04 4.97 -6.84
N GLN A 305 -14.39 5.78 -7.82
CA GLN A 305 -14.70 7.20 -7.67
C GLN A 305 -16.05 7.47 -8.32
N GLN A 306 -16.75 8.50 -7.84
CA GLN A 306 -17.95 8.96 -8.51
C GLN A 306 -17.58 9.60 -9.86
N PRO A 307 -18.15 9.10 -10.97
CA PRO A 307 -17.77 9.57 -12.31
C PRO A 307 -18.28 10.99 -12.60
N GLY A 308 -19.25 11.48 -11.83
CA GLY A 308 -19.90 12.76 -12.12
C GLY A 308 -20.47 12.79 -13.53
N SER A 309 -20.40 13.94 -14.18
CA SER A 309 -20.93 14.13 -15.54
C SER A 309 -20.19 13.37 -16.65
N SER A 310 -19.02 12.78 -16.35
CA SER A 310 -18.31 11.97 -17.35
C SER A 310 -19.03 10.67 -17.70
N VAL A 311 -20.02 10.27 -16.91
CA VAL A 311 -20.84 9.08 -17.21
C VAL A 311 -21.94 9.35 -18.22
N LYS A 312 -22.37 10.61 -18.42
CA LYS A 312 -23.49 10.98 -19.27
C LYS A 312 -23.39 10.45 -20.71
N PRO A 313 -22.23 10.47 -21.39
CA PRO A 313 -22.09 9.92 -22.73
C PRO A 313 -22.42 8.44 -22.83
N PHE A 314 -22.21 7.67 -21.77
CA PHE A 314 -22.41 6.22 -21.74
C PHE A 314 -23.76 5.84 -21.13
N LEU A 315 -24.05 6.30 -19.93
CA LEU A 315 -25.22 5.89 -19.13
C LEU A 315 -26.53 6.49 -19.67
N ASP A 316 -26.49 7.77 -20.06
CA ASP A 316 -27.71 8.49 -20.44
C ASP A 316 -27.85 8.45 -21.99
N TYR A 317 -26.99 9.18 -22.67
CA TYR A 317 -27.15 9.42 -24.12
C TYR A 317 -26.74 8.23 -24.98
N GLY A 318 -25.68 7.49 -24.60
CA GLY A 318 -25.24 6.30 -25.32
C GLY A 318 -26.32 5.22 -25.35
N LEU A 319 -26.92 4.95 -24.20
CA LEU A 319 -28.05 4.00 -24.13
C LEU A 319 -29.29 4.49 -24.86
N ALA A 320 -29.51 5.81 -24.92
CA ALA A 320 -30.63 6.37 -25.68
C ALA A 320 -30.44 6.20 -27.19
N PHE A 321 -29.20 6.34 -27.70
CA PHE A 321 -28.90 6.03 -29.10
C PHE A 321 -29.14 4.56 -29.43
N GLU A 322 -28.76 3.67 -28.52
CA GLU A 322 -28.83 2.23 -28.74
C GLU A 322 -30.25 1.67 -28.62
N ASN A 323 -31.08 2.23 -27.73
CA ASN A 323 -32.36 1.62 -27.35
C ASN A 323 -33.60 2.46 -27.69
N LEU A 324 -33.46 3.75 -28.03
CA LEU A 324 -34.56 4.67 -28.31
C LEU A 324 -34.57 5.22 -29.74
N ASP A 325 -33.69 4.72 -30.60
CA ASP A 325 -33.50 5.23 -31.96
C ASP A 325 -33.25 6.76 -32.03
N TRP A 326 -32.61 7.31 -30.97
CA TRP A 326 -32.33 8.73 -30.93
C TRP A 326 -31.10 9.09 -31.77
N CYS A 327 -31.03 10.36 -32.17
CA CYS A 327 -29.88 10.94 -32.83
C CYS A 327 -29.43 12.21 -32.15
N THR A 328 -28.28 12.76 -32.50
CA THR A 328 -27.70 13.96 -31.93
C THR A 328 -28.59 15.20 -32.04
N GLY A 329 -29.47 15.24 -33.04
CA GLY A 329 -30.48 16.31 -33.26
C GLY A 329 -31.76 16.14 -32.43
N LYS A 330 -31.90 15.07 -31.67
CA LYS A 330 -33.06 14.88 -30.75
C LYS A 330 -33.24 16.08 -29.85
N THR A 331 -34.45 16.62 -29.79
CA THR A 331 -34.79 17.71 -28.88
C THR A 331 -35.20 17.17 -27.51
N LEU A 332 -34.72 17.83 -26.48
CA LEU A 332 -34.94 17.52 -25.07
C LEU A 332 -35.48 18.75 -24.34
N GLU A 333 -36.28 18.53 -23.31
CA GLU A 333 -36.85 19.61 -22.51
C GLU A 333 -36.01 19.85 -21.24
N ASP A 334 -35.28 20.94 -21.21
CA ASP A 334 -34.57 21.42 -20.03
C ASP A 334 -35.44 22.39 -19.24
N THR A 335 -36.37 21.81 -18.51
CA THR A 335 -37.37 22.52 -17.68
C THR A 335 -37.35 21.99 -16.24
N PRO A 336 -37.84 22.73 -15.26
CA PRO A 336 -37.84 22.28 -13.86
C PRO A 336 -38.31 20.83 -13.70
N TYR A 337 -37.54 20.07 -12.92
CA TYR A 337 -37.78 18.66 -12.67
C TYR A 337 -37.87 18.39 -11.17
N SER A 338 -38.82 17.55 -10.76
CA SER A 338 -38.89 17.07 -9.37
C SER A 338 -39.46 15.66 -9.32
N LYS A 339 -38.90 14.82 -8.44
CA LYS A 339 -39.39 13.47 -8.13
C LYS A 339 -39.35 13.25 -6.61
N GLY A 340 -40.47 13.42 -5.94
CA GLY A 340 -40.52 13.43 -4.49
C GLY A 340 -39.72 14.59 -3.90
N LYS A 341 -38.70 14.28 -3.10
CA LYS A 341 -37.78 15.28 -2.53
C LYS A 341 -36.58 15.64 -3.43
N PHE A 342 -36.41 14.90 -4.52
CA PHE A 342 -35.28 15.11 -5.44
C PHE A 342 -35.65 16.23 -6.44
N THR A 343 -35.01 17.37 -6.33
CA THR A 343 -35.22 18.56 -7.16
C THR A 343 -33.87 19.05 -7.70
N PRO A 344 -33.28 18.34 -8.68
CA PRO A 344 -31.98 18.69 -9.25
C PRO A 344 -32.05 20.00 -10.06
N LYS A 345 -30.88 20.61 -10.22
CA LYS A 345 -30.68 21.79 -11.06
C LYS A 345 -29.50 21.56 -12.00
N ASN A 346 -29.47 22.31 -13.09
CA ASN A 346 -28.25 22.45 -13.88
C ASN A 346 -27.18 23.14 -13.05
N TRP A 347 -25.90 22.95 -13.43
CA TRP A 347 -24.76 23.50 -12.68
C TRP A 347 -24.75 25.06 -12.69
N ASP A 348 -25.32 25.67 -13.73
CA ASP A 348 -25.49 27.13 -13.88
C ASP A 348 -26.75 27.68 -13.18
N GLY A 349 -27.58 26.79 -12.62
CA GLY A 349 -28.83 27.13 -11.95
C GLY A 349 -29.95 27.57 -12.88
N GLN A 350 -29.77 27.50 -14.21
CA GLN A 350 -30.75 27.92 -15.22
C GLN A 350 -31.45 26.74 -15.87
N PHE A 351 -32.57 26.99 -16.54
CA PHE A 351 -33.26 26.06 -17.41
C PHE A 351 -33.35 26.67 -18.81
N HIS A 352 -33.06 25.88 -19.84
CA HIS A 352 -32.81 26.38 -21.21
C HIS A 352 -33.97 26.07 -22.19
N GLY A 353 -35.06 25.51 -21.68
CA GLY A 353 -36.22 25.15 -22.50
C GLY A 353 -35.91 23.98 -23.43
N THR A 354 -36.37 24.06 -24.68
CA THR A 354 -36.13 23.01 -25.68
C THR A 354 -34.70 23.11 -26.24
N VAL A 355 -33.87 22.09 -26.01
CA VAL A 355 -32.50 22.02 -26.44
C VAL A 355 -32.23 20.77 -27.27
N THR A 356 -31.18 20.75 -28.09
CA THR A 356 -30.76 19.51 -28.75
C THR A 356 -29.95 18.64 -27.81
N LEU A 357 -29.90 17.31 -28.05
CA LEU A 357 -29.05 16.39 -27.30
C LEU A 357 -27.60 16.80 -27.36
N THR A 358 -27.11 17.22 -28.54
CA THR A 358 -25.76 17.76 -28.71
C THR A 358 -25.48 18.90 -27.74
N SER A 359 -26.37 19.92 -27.72
CA SER A 359 -26.20 21.06 -26.82
C SER A 359 -26.31 20.68 -25.35
N ALA A 360 -27.20 19.74 -25.00
CA ALA A 360 -27.36 19.23 -23.65
C ALA A 360 -26.07 18.53 -23.12
N LEU A 361 -25.42 17.75 -23.97
CA LEU A 361 -24.18 17.07 -23.63
C LEU A 361 -22.98 18.03 -23.61
N GLU A 362 -22.88 18.90 -24.62
CA GLU A 362 -21.79 19.91 -24.71
C GLU A 362 -21.73 20.79 -23.49
N ASN A 363 -22.89 21.24 -23.01
CA ASN A 363 -23.00 22.08 -21.81
C ASN A 363 -23.15 21.27 -20.51
N SER A 364 -23.19 19.97 -20.62
CA SER A 364 -23.31 19.06 -19.47
C SER A 364 -24.53 19.36 -18.56
N TRP A 365 -25.65 19.77 -19.13
CA TRP A 365 -26.85 20.03 -18.34
C TRP A 365 -27.40 18.76 -17.70
N ASN A 366 -27.84 18.89 -16.44
CA ASN A 366 -28.25 17.74 -15.63
C ASN A 366 -29.68 17.31 -15.93
N ILE A 367 -30.58 18.25 -16.16
CA ILE A 367 -32.01 17.93 -16.34
C ILE A 367 -32.27 17.13 -17.60
N PRO A 368 -31.73 17.49 -18.78
CA PRO A 368 -31.86 16.67 -19.97
C PRO A 368 -31.29 15.26 -19.79
N ALA A 369 -30.16 15.12 -19.10
CA ALA A 369 -29.55 13.82 -18.84
C ALA A 369 -30.43 12.93 -17.94
N ILE A 370 -30.98 13.49 -16.85
CA ILE A 370 -31.89 12.78 -15.94
C ILE A 370 -33.16 12.30 -16.71
N LYS A 371 -33.77 13.17 -17.50
CA LYS A 371 -34.92 12.80 -18.29
C LYS A 371 -34.63 11.74 -19.34
N THR A 372 -33.45 11.82 -19.97
CA THR A 372 -32.97 10.79 -20.91
C THR A 372 -32.81 9.45 -20.21
N TYR A 373 -32.16 9.43 -19.03
CA TYR A 373 -32.00 8.21 -18.21
C TYR A 373 -33.36 7.59 -17.83
N GLU A 374 -34.37 8.42 -17.52
CA GLU A 374 -35.70 7.92 -17.22
C GLU A 374 -36.38 7.28 -18.43
N GLU A 375 -36.27 7.88 -19.62
CA GLU A 375 -36.80 7.28 -20.85
C GLU A 375 -36.08 5.95 -21.18
N VAL A 376 -34.76 5.90 -21.08
CA VAL A 376 -33.99 4.66 -21.24
C VAL A 376 -34.43 3.60 -20.22
N THR A 377 -34.53 3.99 -18.96
CA THR A 377 -34.96 3.06 -17.90
C THR A 377 -36.39 2.56 -18.09
N LYS A 378 -37.26 3.38 -18.65
CA LYS A 378 -38.64 2.99 -18.97
C LYS A 378 -38.66 1.94 -20.09
N GLU A 379 -37.75 2.04 -21.07
CA GLU A 379 -37.68 1.13 -22.22
C GLU A 379 -37.04 -0.22 -21.85
N ILE A 380 -35.84 -0.20 -21.27
CA ILE A 380 -35.06 -1.44 -21.03
C ILE A 380 -35.05 -1.89 -19.56
N GLY A 381 -35.67 -1.17 -18.64
CA GLY A 381 -35.67 -1.43 -17.22
C GLY A 381 -34.31 -1.17 -16.55
N LYS A 382 -34.28 -1.12 -15.22
CA LYS A 382 -33.02 -0.98 -14.47
C LYS A 382 -32.03 -2.12 -14.73
N SER A 383 -32.53 -3.35 -14.84
CA SER A 383 -31.70 -4.53 -15.15
C SER A 383 -31.05 -4.43 -16.54
N GLY A 384 -31.80 -3.90 -17.52
CA GLY A 384 -31.23 -3.64 -18.86
C GLY A 384 -30.11 -2.62 -18.83
N VAL A 385 -30.32 -1.50 -18.12
CA VAL A 385 -29.25 -0.49 -17.91
C VAL A 385 -28.03 -1.11 -17.25
N THR A 386 -28.21 -1.84 -16.14
CA THR A 386 -27.08 -2.50 -15.42
C THR A 386 -26.34 -3.48 -16.34
N SER A 387 -27.07 -4.28 -17.13
CA SER A 387 -26.47 -5.25 -18.06
C SER A 387 -25.71 -4.55 -19.20
N ALA A 388 -26.25 -3.48 -19.75
CA ALA A 388 -25.60 -2.70 -20.79
C ALA A 388 -24.29 -2.05 -20.27
N MET A 389 -24.33 -1.46 -19.09
CA MET A 389 -23.13 -0.87 -18.47
C MET A 389 -22.08 -1.95 -18.14
N ALA A 390 -22.51 -3.12 -17.67
CA ALA A 390 -21.61 -4.24 -17.42
C ALA A 390 -20.92 -4.75 -18.70
N SER A 391 -21.59 -4.70 -19.85
CA SER A 391 -21.03 -5.11 -21.14
C SER A 391 -19.84 -4.25 -21.59
N ILE A 392 -19.79 -3.00 -21.16
CA ILE A 392 -18.66 -2.08 -21.38
C ILE A 392 -17.69 -2.00 -20.19
N GLY A 393 -17.83 -2.91 -19.20
CA GLY A 393 -16.93 -3.02 -18.05
C GLY A 393 -17.26 -2.14 -16.85
N ILE A 394 -18.41 -1.47 -16.84
CA ILE A 394 -18.86 -0.64 -15.72
C ILE A 394 -19.83 -1.45 -14.83
N ASP A 395 -19.34 -1.83 -13.65
CA ASP A 395 -20.14 -2.59 -12.68
C ASP A 395 -20.99 -1.65 -11.80
N MET A 396 -22.30 -1.70 -11.98
CA MET A 396 -23.31 -0.96 -11.20
C MET A 396 -24.06 -1.85 -10.20
N SER A 397 -23.61 -3.06 -9.92
CA SER A 397 -24.33 -4.05 -9.08
C SER A 397 -24.51 -3.64 -7.62
N SER A 398 -23.80 -2.63 -7.16
CA SER A 398 -23.84 -2.14 -5.77
C SER A 398 -24.68 -0.86 -5.56
N GLU A 399 -25.38 -0.37 -6.59
CA GLU A 399 -26.20 0.86 -6.52
C GLU A 399 -27.72 0.62 -6.51
#